data_741fec993e94b209bab16f14faa0e0d2
#
_entry.id   741fec993e94b209bab16f14faa0e0d2
#
_cell.length_a   1.000
_cell.length_b   1.000
_cell.length_c   1.000
_cell.angle_alpha   90.00
_cell.angle_beta   90.00
_cell.angle_gamma   90.00
#
_symmetry.space_group_name_H-M   'P 1'
#
loop_
_entity.id
_entity.type
_entity.pdbx_description
1 polymer ?
#
loop_
_entity_poly.entity_id
_entity_poly.type
_entity_poly.pdbx_seq_one_letter_code
_entity_poly.pdbx_strand_id
1 'polypeptide(L)'
;MKYVKIIWYILTIVPIILLILGYVYPSSFFSNQEQIRNFVESYGILAPIVFVIIQILQVVLTPISHYVVGLAGGFIFGTWYGFILNWIGRVIGTLIAFYLGRKFGRKIIKHVVKQETLSRYDKIFEKGKLILFLMYFLPLFPDDELSYLAGFSSMRARVFIPIMLLGHIGGSLGLAFLGSGLSYSNPLFIIFSVITLIAGILFVIFYKRHIKNN
;
A
#
# COMPACT_ATOMS: atom_id res chain seq x y z
N MET A 1 -24.31 -3.44 7.93
CA MET A 1 -23.78 -4.36 8.97
C MET A 1 -22.99 -5.54 8.41
N LYS A 2 -23.37 -6.14 7.26
CA LYS A 2 -22.67 -7.31 6.68
C LYS A 2 -21.20 -7.00 6.29
N TYR A 3 -20.94 -5.85 5.66
CA TYR A 3 -19.59 -5.43 5.23
C TYR A 3 -18.63 -5.09 6.39
N VAL A 4 -19.14 -4.61 7.51
CA VAL A 4 -18.31 -4.31 8.71
C VAL A 4 -17.75 -5.61 9.31
N LYS A 5 -18.53 -6.70 9.32
CA LYS A 5 -18.05 -8.02 9.76
C LYS A 5 -16.97 -8.56 8.80
N ILE A 6 -17.14 -8.40 7.49
CA ILE A 6 -16.16 -8.83 6.50
C ILE A 6 -14.82 -8.08 6.67
N ILE A 7 -14.86 -6.77 6.88
CA ILE A 7 -13.67 -5.97 7.16
C ILE A 7 -13.00 -6.41 8.48
N TRP A 8 -13.77 -6.74 9.51
CA TRP A 8 -13.23 -7.28 10.76
C TRP A 8 -12.53 -8.63 10.55
N TYR A 9 -13.12 -9.54 9.75
CA TYR A 9 -12.48 -10.81 9.41
C TYR A 9 -11.20 -10.61 8.59
N ILE A 10 -11.19 -9.69 7.62
CA ILE A 10 -9.99 -9.37 6.85
C ILE A 10 -8.89 -8.80 7.77
N LEU A 11 -9.20 -7.85 8.63
CA LEU A 11 -8.24 -7.20 9.53
C LEU A 11 -7.67 -8.13 10.63
N THR A 12 -8.39 -9.18 11.00
CA THR A 12 -7.93 -10.14 12.02
C THR A 12 -7.33 -11.40 11.40
N ILE A 13 -7.93 -11.93 10.34
CA ILE A 13 -7.53 -13.20 9.74
C ILE A 13 -6.33 -13.03 8.80
N VAL A 14 -6.25 -11.94 8.04
CA VAL A 14 -5.15 -11.73 7.10
C VAL A 14 -3.78 -11.61 7.78
N PRO A 15 -3.59 -10.83 8.87
CA PRO A 15 -2.32 -10.84 9.61
C PRO A 15 -1.99 -12.20 10.21
N ILE A 16 -2.98 -12.92 10.73
CA ILE A 16 -2.78 -14.26 11.27
C ILE A 16 -2.38 -15.25 10.16
N ILE A 17 -3.03 -15.18 9.00
CA ILE A 17 -2.66 -16.00 7.84
C ILE A 17 -1.26 -15.65 7.35
N LEU A 18 -0.89 -14.37 7.27
CA LEU A 18 0.45 -13.93 6.87
C LEU A 18 1.52 -14.39 7.86
N LEU A 19 1.24 -14.37 9.17
CA LEU A 19 2.13 -14.93 10.19
C LEU A 19 2.26 -16.44 10.08
N ILE A 20 1.16 -17.16 9.86
CA ILE A 20 1.15 -18.61 9.66
C ILE A 20 1.87 -18.98 8.36
N LEU A 21 1.60 -18.28 7.26
CA LEU A 21 2.26 -18.50 5.98
C LEU A 21 3.77 -18.22 6.06
N GLY A 22 4.18 -17.16 6.75
CA GLY A 22 5.59 -16.85 7.01
C GLY A 22 6.29 -17.90 7.88
N TYR A 23 5.55 -18.57 8.77
CA TYR A 23 6.05 -19.66 9.60
C TYR A 23 6.10 -21.00 8.85
N VAL A 24 5.09 -21.29 8.03
CA VAL A 24 4.90 -22.58 7.35
C VAL A 24 5.68 -22.68 6.02
N TYR A 25 5.94 -21.57 5.33
CA TYR A 25 6.59 -21.53 4.02
C TYR A 25 7.87 -20.67 3.95
N PRO A 26 8.86 -20.90 4.84
CA PRO A 26 10.06 -20.08 4.82
C PRO A 26 10.93 -20.28 3.58
N SER A 27 10.88 -21.45 2.93
CA SER A 27 11.82 -21.82 1.86
C SER A 27 11.27 -21.68 0.43
N SER A 28 9.99 -21.95 0.19
CA SER A 28 9.41 -21.91 -1.17
C SER A 28 9.07 -20.49 -1.65
N PHE A 29 8.79 -19.57 -0.72
CA PHE A 29 8.57 -18.17 -1.04
C PHE A 29 9.88 -17.45 -1.44
N PHE A 30 11.01 -17.94 -0.91
CA PHE A 30 12.35 -17.39 -1.17
C PHE A 30 12.95 -17.82 -2.52
N SER A 31 12.52 -18.92 -3.12
CA SER A 31 13.06 -19.36 -4.42
C SER A 31 12.76 -18.38 -5.55
N ASN A 32 11.58 -17.75 -5.52
CA ASN A 32 11.22 -16.72 -6.50
C ASN A 32 11.93 -15.39 -6.23
N GLN A 33 12.28 -15.10 -4.98
CA GLN A 33 13.00 -13.87 -4.61
C GLN A 33 14.46 -13.90 -5.06
N GLU A 34 15.07 -15.08 -5.06
CA GLU A 34 16.45 -15.25 -5.53
C GLU A 34 16.58 -14.99 -7.04
N GLN A 35 15.58 -15.37 -7.82
CA GLN A 35 15.53 -15.04 -9.26
C GLN A 35 15.39 -13.52 -9.48
N ILE A 36 14.51 -12.86 -8.71
CA ILE A 36 14.36 -11.40 -8.77
C ILE A 36 15.65 -10.72 -8.32
N ARG A 37 16.28 -11.21 -7.26
CA ARG A 37 17.56 -10.72 -6.78
C ARG A 37 18.63 -10.80 -7.88
N ASN A 38 18.84 -11.99 -8.44
CA ASN A 38 19.83 -12.22 -9.48
C ASN A 38 19.58 -11.34 -10.72
N PHE A 39 18.30 -11.18 -11.10
CA PHE A 39 17.91 -10.29 -12.19
C PHE A 39 18.29 -8.85 -11.87
N VAL A 40 17.91 -8.32 -10.72
CA VAL A 40 18.18 -6.92 -10.33
C VAL A 40 19.69 -6.71 -10.12
N GLU A 41 20.38 -7.64 -9.45
CA GLU A 41 21.84 -7.55 -9.21
C GLU A 41 22.64 -7.62 -10.50
N SER A 42 22.12 -8.24 -11.58
CA SER A 42 22.78 -8.26 -12.89
C SER A 42 22.98 -6.87 -13.51
N TYR A 43 22.21 -5.87 -13.08
CA TYR A 43 22.35 -4.49 -13.50
C TYR A 43 23.41 -3.70 -12.70
N GLY A 44 24.07 -4.32 -11.72
CA GLY A 44 25.15 -3.72 -10.93
C GLY A 44 24.74 -2.39 -10.30
N ILE A 45 25.47 -1.32 -10.60
CA ILE A 45 25.21 0.02 -10.02
C ILE A 45 23.84 0.60 -10.40
N LEU A 46 23.22 0.13 -11.47
CA LEU A 46 21.88 0.55 -11.91
C LEU A 46 20.74 -0.21 -11.24
N ALA A 47 21.04 -1.26 -10.47
CA ALA A 47 20.04 -2.10 -9.80
C ALA A 47 18.98 -1.30 -9.00
N PRO A 48 19.33 -0.27 -8.21
CA PRO A 48 18.33 0.54 -7.50
C PRO A 48 17.38 1.29 -8.43
N ILE A 49 17.89 1.80 -9.56
CA ILE A 49 17.08 2.53 -10.53
C ILE A 49 16.09 1.58 -11.22
N VAL A 50 16.58 0.42 -11.66
CA VAL A 50 15.74 -0.63 -12.27
C VAL A 50 14.65 -1.06 -11.31
N PHE A 51 14.98 -1.26 -10.04
CA PHE A 51 14.02 -1.61 -9.01
C PHE A 51 12.92 -0.54 -8.84
N VAL A 52 13.31 0.73 -8.75
CA VAL A 52 12.35 1.86 -8.65
C VAL A 52 11.43 1.91 -9.87
N ILE A 53 11.97 1.67 -11.08
CA ILE A 53 11.14 1.62 -12.30
C ILE A 53 10.13 0.47 -12.23
N ILE A 54 10.55 -0.73 -11.80
CA ILE A 54 9.65 -1.87 -11.62
C ILE A 54 8.55 -1.53 -10.62
N GLN A 55 8.91 -0.89 -9.51
CA GLN A 55 7.97 -0.45 -8.48
C GLN A 55 6.95 0.57 -9.02
N ILE A 56 7.39 1.53 -9.84
CA ILE A 56 6.51 2.50 -10.50
C ILE A 56 5.56 1.78 -11.48
N LEU A 57 6.10 0.91 -12.32
CA LEU A 57 5.31 0.17 -13.30
C LEU A 57 4.26 -0.71 -12.63
N GLN A 58 4.60 -1.37 -11.53
CA GLN A 58 3.69 -2.19 -10.76
C GLN A 58 2.50 -1.37 -10.25
N VAL A 59 2.74 -0.18 -9.64
CA VAL A 59 1.66 0.71 -9.15
C VAL A 59 0.77 1.19 -10.30
N VAL A 60 1.36 1.53 -11.46
CA VAL A 60 0.62 2.09 -12.59
C VAL A 60 -0.14 1.01 -13.38
N LEU A 61 0.44 -0.18 -13.56
CA LEU A 61 -0.13 -1.23 -14.41
C LEU A 61 -0.96 -2.27 -13.64
N THR A 62 -0.84 -2.33 -12.32
CA THR A 62 -1.63 -3.16 -11.38
C THR A 62 -1.69 -4.70 -11.59
N PRO A 63 -1.07 -5.37 -12.53
CA PRO A 63 -1.17 -6.83 -12.62
C PRO A 63 -0.22 -7.57 -11.65
N ILE A 64 0.77 -6.88 -11.10
CA ILE A 64 1.78 -7.46 -10.19
C ILE A 64 1.45 -7.02 -8.77
N SER A 65 1.43 -7.97 -7.84
CA SER A 65 1.18 -7.67 -6.43
C SER A 65 2.29 -6.78 -5.84
N HIS A 66 1.92 -5.65 -5.27
CA HIS A 66 2.85 -4.74 -4.58
C HIS A 66 3.60 -5.42 -3.41
N TYR A 67 3.02 -6.49 -2.84
CA TYR A 67 3.68 -7.28 -1.80
C TYR A 67 4.94 -7.96 -2.32
N VAL A 68 4.88 -8.56 -3.51
CA VAL A 68 6.01 -9.28 -4.10
C VAL A 68 7.17 -8.33 -4.35
N VAL A 69 6.90 -7.20 -5.00
CA VAL A 69 7.94 -6.20 -5.31
C VAL A 69 8.47 -5.54 -4.03
N GLY A 70 7.58 -5.20 -3.09
CA GLY A 70 7.98 -4.59 -1.82
C GLY A 70 8.85 -5.49 -0.95
N LEU A 71 8.52 -6.79 -0.86
CA LEU A 71 9.34 -7.79 -0.17
C LEU A 71 10.70 -7.96 -0.87
N ALA A 72 10.71 -8.03 -2.22
CA ALA A 72 11.94 -8.13 -2.98
C ALA A 72 12.90 -6.94 -2.70
N GLY A 73 12.35 -5.73 -2.52
CA GLY A 73 13.14 -4.55 -2.14
C GLY A 73 13.89 -4.73 -0.83
N GLY A 74 13.21 -5.24 0.20
CA GLY A 74 13.84 -5.57 1.48
C GLY A 74 14.86 -6.70 1.38
N PHE A 75 14.55 -7.73 0.61
CA PHE A 75 15.41 -8.89 0.40
C PHE A 75 16.71 -8.54 -0.35
N ILE A 76 16.62 -7.72 -1.41
CA ILE A 76 17.77 -7.37 -2.26
C ILE A 76 18.65 -6.29 -1.61
N PHE A 77 18.01 -5.25 -1.08
CA PHE A 77 18.69 -4.03 -0.64
C PHE A 77 18.76 -3.88 0.89
N GLY A 78 18.20 -4.84 1.63
CA GLY A 78 18.09 -4.75 3.09
C GLY A 78 16.97 -3.80 3.53
N THR A 79 16.78 -3.68 4.85
CA THR A 79 15.64 -2.98 5.43
C THR A 79 15.59 -1.50 5.05
N TRP A 80 16.65 -0.76 5.35
CA TRP A 80 16.63 0.70 5.25
C TRP A 80 16.70 1.19 3.80
N TYR A 81 17.62 0.62 3.02
CA TYR A 81 17.75 1.03 1.63
C TYR A 81 16.60 0.50 0.79
N GLY A 82 16.15 -0.73 1.03
CA GLY A 82 14.94 -1.29 0.43
C GLY A 82 13.69 -0.49 0.76
N PHE A 83 13.55 -0.01 2.03
CA PHE A 83 12.46 0.90 2.40
C PHE A 83 12.47 2.19 1.58
N ILE A 84 13.62 2.85 1.45
CA ILE A 84 13.74 4.11 0.70
C ILE A 84 13.36 3.90 -0.76
N LEU A 85 13.88 2.85 -1.40
CA LEU A 85 13.58 2.54 -2.80
C LEU A 85 12.12 2.16 -3.02
N ASN A 86 11.54 1.34 -2.14
CA ASN A 86 10.11 1.03 -2.14
C ASN A 86 9.27 2.30 -2.02
N TRP A 87 9.59 3.15 -1.04
CA TRP A 87 8.84 4.38 -0.80
C TRP A 87 8.90 5.34 -1.98
N ILE A 88 10.09 5.58 -2.56
CA ILE A 88 10.26 6.44 -3.73
C ILE A 88 9.45 5.90 -4.91
N GLY A 89 9.59 4.62 -5.23
CA GLY A 89 8.87 4.00 -6.35
C GLY A 89 7.36 4.07 -6.20
N ARG A 90 6.85 3.76 -5.00
CA ARG A 90 5.41 3.85 -4.70
C ARG A 90 4.88 5.27 -4.73
N VAL A 91 5.60 6.24 -4.18
CA VAL A 91 5.23 7.65 -4.23
C VAL A 91 5.11 8.14 -5.67
N ILE A 92 6.10 7.88 -6.50
CA ILE A 92 6.10 8.30 -7.92
C ILE A 92 4.97 7.58 -8.68
N GLY A 93 4.84 6.25 -8.51
CA GLY A 93 3.78 5.46 -9.14
C GLY A 93 2.38 5.95 -8.75
N THR A 94 2.15 6.20 -7.46
CA THR A 94 0.89 6.74 -6.92
C THR A 94 0.55 8.12 -7.47
N LEU A 95 1.54 9.00 -7.62
CA LEU A 95 1.33 10.30 -8.26
C LEU A 95 0.90 10.14 -9.72
N ILE A 96 1.57 9.27 -10.47
CA ILE A 96 1.20 8.97 -11.85
C ILE A 96 -0.22 8.42 -11.92
N ALA A 97 -0.56 7.41 -11.10
CA ALA A 97 -1.88 6.81 -11.04
C ALA A 97 -2.97 7.84 -10.69
N PHE A 98 -2.71 8.72 -9.71
CA PHE A 98 -3.61 9.81 -9.33
C PHE A 98 -3.87 10.76 -10.50
N TYR A 99 -2.82 11.21 -11.19
CA TYR A 99 -2.99 12.15 -12.31
C TYR A 99 -3.60 11.48 -13.56
N LEU A 100 -3.29 10.22 -13.82
CA LEU A 100 -3.98 9.44 -14.86
C LEU A 100 -5.48 9.31 -14.55
N GLY A 101 -5.80 8.95 -13.31
CA GLY A 101 -7.18 8.94 -12.83
C GLY A 101 -7.88 10.29 -12.98
N ARG A 102 -7.20 11.38 -12.62
CA ARG A 102 -7.72 12.75 -12.74
C ARG A 102 -7.99 13.15 -14.18
N LYS A 103 -7.06 12.85 -15.08
CA LYS A 103 -7.13 13.27 -16.49
C LYS A 103 -8.15 12.44 -17.29
N PHE A 104 -8.10 11.14 -17.10
CA PHE A 104 -8.87 10.22 -17.95
C PHE A 104 -10.11 9.66 -17.23
N GLY A 105 -9.98 9.27 -15.98
CA GLY A 105 -11.02 8.54 -15.28
C GLY A 105 -12.26 9.36 -14.98
N ARG A 106 -12.12 10.63 -14.60
CA ARG A 106 -13.28 11.48 -14.31
C ARG A 106 -14.17 11.75 -15.54
N LYS A 107 -13.59 11.76 -16.74
CA LYS A 107 -14.36 11.85 -17.99
C LYS A 107 -15.16 10.58 -18.26
N ILE A 108 -14.54 9.42 -18.09
CA ILE A 108 -15.15 8.12 -18.34
C ILE A 108 -16.24 7.83 -17.30
N ILE A 109 -15.93 8.01 -16.02
CA ILE A 109 -16.84 7.71 -14.91
C ILE A 109 -18.11 8.56 -14.96
N LYS A 110 -18.04 9.82 -15.36
CA LYS A 110 -19.23 10.68 -15.52
C LYS A 110 -20.25 10.14 -16.52
N HIS A 111 -19.82 9.33 -17.48
CA HIS A 111 -20.71 8.72 -18.48
C HIS A 111 -21.28 7.36 -18.04
N VAL A 112 -20.63 6.71 -17.07
CA VAL A 112 -20.96 5.34 -16.63
C VAL A 112 -21.66 5.33 -15.27
N VAL A 113 -21.33 6.28 -14.40
CA VAL A 113 -21.82 6.33 -13.01
C VAL A 113 -22.73 7.54 -12.82
N LYS A 114 -23.89 7.32 -12.17
CA LYS A 114 -24.84 8.40 -11.83
C LYS A 114 -24.16 9.48 -10.99
N GLN A 115 -24.50 10.74 -11.25
CA GLN A 115 -23.96 11.91 -10.58
C GLN A 115 -24.10 11.84 -9.03
N GLU A 116 -25.16 11.22 -8.57
CA GLU A 116 -25.47 11.01 -7.15
C GLU A 116 -24.45 10.08 -6.46
N THR A 117 -24.07 9.00 -7.15
CA THR A 117 -23.04 8.08 -6.70
C THR A 117 -21.65 8.76 -6.69
N LEU A 118 -21.36 9.55 -7.72
CA LEU A 118 -20.10 10.29 -7.81
C LEU A 118 -19.96 11.30 -6.66
N SER A 119 -21.02 12.05 -6.36
CA SER A 119 -21.03 13.01 -5.25
C SER A 119 -20.87 12.34 -3.88
N ARG A 120 -21.36 11.11 -3.72
CA ARG A 120 -21.18 10.30 -2.51
C ARG A 120 -19.71 9.87 -2.34
N TYR A 121 -19.05 9.44 -3.43
CA TYR A 121 -17.61 9.15 -3.41
C TYR A 121 -16.78 10.40 -3.09
N ASP A 122 -17.09 11.55 -3.71
CA ASP A 122 -16.41 12.81 -3.45
C ASP A 122 -16.47 13.17 -1.95
N LYS A 123 -17.64 13.04 -1.31
CA LYS A 123 -17.80 13.27 0.14
C LYS A 123 -16.96 12.34 1.00
N ILE A 124 -16.86 11.05 0.63
CA ILE A 124 -16.05 10.06 1.36
C ILE A 124 -14.57 10.46 1.31
N PHE A 125 -14.06 10.85 0.15
CA PHE A 125 -12.66 11.27 0.00
C PHE A 125 -12.37 12.60 0.68
N GLU A 126 -13.30 13.56 0.69
CA GLU A 126 -13.11 14.86 1.35
C GLU A 126 -13.13 14.75 2.88
N LYS A 127 -14.08 13.99 3.43
CA LYS A 127 -14.24 13.83 4.88
C LYS A 127 -13.36 12.73 5.47
N GLY A 128 -13.01 11.73 4.69
CA GLY A 128 -12.28 10.54 5.12
C GLY A 128 -10.75 10.63 5.02
N LYS A 129 -10.15 11.82 5.14
CA LYS A 129 -8.69 12.02 4.98
C LYS A 129 -7.85 11.10 5.88
N LEU A 130 -8.26 10.96 7.15
CA LEU A 130 -7.58 10.09 8.11
C LEU A 130 -7.76 8.61 7.75
N ILE A 131 -8.94 8.23 7.27
CA ILE A 131 -9.22 6.87 6.82
C ILE A 131 -8.33 6.55 5.61
N LEU A 132 -8.26 7.46 4.65
CA LEU A 132 -7.39 7.31 3.48
C LEU A 132 -5.91 7.20 3.88
N PHE A 133 -5.43 8.05 4.80
CA PHE A 133 -4.09 7.94 5.35
C PHE A 133 -3.82 6.56 5.96
N LEU A 134 -4.74 6.07 6.81
CA LEU A 134 -4.60 4.77 7.44
C LEU A 134 -4.66 3.61 6.43
N MET A 135 -5.43 3.76 5.35
CA MET A 135 -5.45 2.76 4.26
C MET A 135 -4.12 2.69 3.50
N TYR A 136 -3.41 3.82 3.31
CA TYR A 136 -2.06 3.83 2.75
C TYR A 136 -1.01 3.35 3.75
N PHE A 137 -1.19 3.63 5.03
CA PHE A 137 -0.23 3.28 6.08
C PHE A 137 -0.23 1.78 6.39
N LEU A 138 -1.41 1.17 6.38
CA LEU A 138 -1.57 -0.25 6.64
C LEU A 138 -1.29 -1.06 5.38
N PRO A 139 -0.37 -2.05 5.43
CA PRO A 139 -0.04 -2.89 4.27
C PRO A 139 -1.14 -3.92 3.94
N LEU A 140 -2.41 -3.61 4.16
CA LEU A 140 -3.54 -4.52 4.01
C LEU A 140 -4.52 -4.09 2.92
N PHE A 141 -4.39 -2.88 2.42
CA PHE A 141 -5.33 -2.31 1.46
C PHE A 141 -4.72 -2.23 0.07
N PRO A 142 -5.54 -2.39 -0.97
CA PRO A 142 -5.13 -2.19 -2.36
C PRO A 142 -4.97 -0.68 -2.64
N ASP A 143 -3.85 -0.13 -2.21
CA ASP A 143 -3.56 1.30 -2.26
C ASP A 143 -3.28 1.82 -3.68
N ASP A 144 -2.91 0.92 -4.59
CA ASP A 144 -2.74 1.27 -6.01
C ASP A 144 -4.09 1.69 -6.61
N GLU A 145 -5.17 0.93 -6.39
CA GLU A 145 -6.53 1.25 -6.83
C GLU A 145 -7.06 2.50 -6.13
N LEU A 146 -6.73 2.68 -4.83
CA LEU A 146 -7.11 3.89 -4.10
C LEU A 146 -6.52 5.15 -4.73
N SER A 147 -5.34 5.05 -5.33
CA SER A 147 -4.66 6.16 -6.01
C SER A 147 -5.45 6.64 -7.22
N TYR A 148 -5.95 5.72 -8.05
CA TYR A 148 -6.83 6.02 -9.16
C TYR A 148 -8.18 6.58 -8.69
N LEU A 149 -8.79 5.98 -7.66
CA LEU A 149 -10.06 6.45 -7.09
C LEU A 149 -9.93 7.86 -6.51
N ALA A 150 -8.84 8.17 -5.82
CA ALA A 150 -8.55 9.53 -5.33
C ALA A 150 -8.39 10.51 -6.51
N GLY A 151 -7.77 10.08 -7.61
CA GLY A 151 -7.70 10.82 -8.86
C GLY A 151 -9.06 11.11 -9.47
N PHE A 152 -9.99 10.15 -9.44
CA PHE A 152 -11.37 10.31 -9.94
C PHE A 152 -12.19 11.28 -9.07
N SER A 153 -11.93 11.32 -7.77
CA SER A 153 -12.66 12.16 -6.82
C SER A 153 -12.39 13.65 -7.00
N SER A 154 -13.12 14.51 -6.29
CA SER A 154 -12.88 15.95 -6.22
C SER A 154 -11.71 16.33 -5.32
N MET A 155 -11.05 15.36 -4.66
CA MET A 155 -9.94 15.62 -3.74
C MET A 155 -8.82 16.41 -4.40
N ARG A 156 -8.42 17.52 -3.78
CA ARG A 156 -7.33 18.35 -4.30
C ARG A 156 -5.99 17.65 -4.12
N ALA A 157 -5.11 17.74 -5.14
CA ALA A 157 -3.76 17.18 -5.07
C ALA A 157 -2.96 17.65 -3.84
N ARG A 158 -3.14 18.91 -3.44
CA ARG A 158 -2.51 19.49 -2.22
C ARG A 158 -2.90 18.76 -0.93
N VAL A 159 -4.05 18.09 -0.91
CA VAL A 159 -4.51 17.29 0.24
C VAL A 159 -4.08 15.85 0.10
N PHE A 160 -4.16 15.31 -1.11
CA PHE A 160 -3.79 13.93 -1.41
C PHE A 160 -2.29 13.64 -1.21
N ILE A 161 -1.43 14.53 -1.73
CA ILE A 161 0.03 14.34 -1.72
C ILE A 161 0.59 14.12 -0.31
N PRO A 162 0.33 14.95 0.71
CA PRO A 162 0.82 14.69 2.06
C PRO A 162 0.29 13.38 2.65
N ILE A 163 -0.97 13.04 2.38
CA ILE A 163 -1.60 11.81 2.88
C ILE A 163 -0.87 10.59 2.34
N MET A 164 -0.62 10.53 1.04
CA MET A 164 0.03 9.38 0.44
C MET A 164 1.54 9.33 0.75
N LEU A 165 2.23 10.46 0.82
CA LEU A 165 3.65 10.52 1.21
C LEU A 165 3.87 9.89 2.59
N LEU A 166 3.10 10.33 3.58
CA LEU A 166 3.19 9.83 4.94
C LEU A 166 2.59 8.43 5.07
N GLY A 167 1.51 8.14 4.35
CA GLY A 167 0.86 6.85 4.38
C GLY A 167 1.74 5.73 3.85
N HIS A 168 2.43 5.92 2.73
CA HIS A 168 3.31 4.90 2.18
C HIS A 168 4.52 4.53 3.07
N ILE A 169 4.85 5.34 4.09
CA ILE A 169 5.93 5.00 5.02
C ILE A 169 5.65 3.66 5.71
N GLY A 170 4.45 3.47 6.26
CA GLY A 170 4.10 2.26 6.99
C GLY A 170 4.18 1.00 6.12
N GLY A 171 3.50 0.99 4.97
CA GLY A 171 3.51 -0.15 4.06
C GLY A 171 4.89 -0.47 3.50
N SER A 172 5.64 0.55 3.05
CA SER A 172 6.98 0.36 2.48
C SER A 172 7.99 -0.14 3.51
N LEU A 173 7.95 0.39 4.73
CA LEU A 173 8.83 -0.04 5.81
C LEU A 173 8.50 -1.46 6.26
N GLY A 174 7.21 -1.80 6.39
CA GLY A 174 6.77 -3.13 6.77
C GLY A 174 7.22 -4.20 5.77
N LEU A 175 7.06 -3.95 4.48
CA LEU A 175 7.49 -4.86 3.42
C LEU A 175 9.02 -4.99 3.38
N ALA A 176 9.76 -3.91 3.59
CA ALA A 176 11.21 -3.95 3.67
C ALA A 176 11.71 -4.74 4.89
N PHE A 177 11.06 -4.60 6.06
CA PHE A 177 11.37 -5.43 7.24
C PHE A 177 11.14 -6.91 6.96
N LEU A 178 9.98 -7.26 6.43
CA LEU A 178 9.63 -8.65 6.14
C LEU A 178 10.55 -9.24 5.07
N GLY A 179 10.84 -8.47 4.01
CA GLY A 179 11.70 -8.92 2.92
C GLY A 179 13.16 -9.11 3.32
N SER A 180 13.69 -8.27 4.20
CA SER A 180 15.09 -8.37 4.68
C SER A 180 15.35 -9.54 5.65
N GLY A 181 14.31 -10.30 6.01
CA GLY A 181 14.44 -11.43 6.96
C GLY A 181 14.78 -10.99 8.37
N LEU A 182 14.50 -9.73 8.76
CA LEU A 182 14.71 -9.27 10.11
C LEU A 182 13.94 -10.14 11.11
N SER A 183 14.67 -10.71 12.05
CA SER A 183 14.14 -11.61 13.08
C SER A 183 13.05 -10.94 13.92
N TYR A 184 12.04 -11.70 14.30
CA TYR A 184 10.98 -11.29 15.24
C TYR A 184 11.50 -10.80 16.60
N SER A 185 12.74 -11.15 16.95
CA SER A 185 13.43 -10.66 18.16
C SER A 185 14.02 -9.25 18.01
N ASN A 186 14.02 -8.67 16.80
CA ASN A 186 14.54 -7.33 16.60
C ASN A 186 13.59 -6.29 17.22
N PRO A 187 14.07 -5.44 18.16
CA PRO A 187 13.24 -4.43 18.82
C PRO A 187 12.54 -3.48 17.85
N LEU A 188 13.18 -3.11 16.74
CA LEU A 188 12.60 -2.21 15.72
C LEU A 188 11.41 -2.87 15.02
N PHE A 189 11.50 -4.18 14.72
CA PHE A 189 10.39 -4.92 14.16
C PHE A 189 9.20 -5.00 15.12
N ILE A 190 9.47 -5.23 16.42
CA ILE A 190 8.43 -5.26 17.45
C ILE A 190 7.75 -3.89 17.57
N ILE A 191 8.52 -2.81 17.66
CA ILE A 191 7.99 -1.44 17.72
C ILE A 191 7.12 -1.14 16.49
N PHE A 192 7.62 -1.46 15.30
CA PHE A 192 6.86 -1.27 14.05
C PHE A 192 5.55 -2.06 14.05
N SER A 193 5.57 -3.31 14.50
CA SER A 193 4.37 -4.16 14.58
C SER A 193 3.33 -3.59 15.55
N VAL A 194 3.76 -3.07 16.69
CA VAL A 194 2.88 -2.40 17.66
C VAL A 194 2.26 -1.14 17.06
N ILE A 195 3.05 -0.31 16.37
CA ILE A 195 2.54 0.90 15.69
C ILE A 195 1.50 0.53 14.63
N THR A 196 1.77 -0.49 13.84
CA THR A 196 0.85 -0.97 12.79
C THR A 196 -0.46 -1.51 13.41
N LEU A 197 -0.37 -2.22 14.53
CA LEU A 197 -1.54 -2.70 15.27
C LEU A 197 -2.38 -1.53 15.79
N ILE A 198 -1.76 -0.53 16.41
CA ILE A 198 -2.43 0.68 16.90
C ILE A 198 -3.11 1.40 15.71
N ALA A 199 -2.42 1.58 14.59
CA ALA A 199 -2.99 2.18 13.39
C ALA A 199 -4.20 1.40 12.86
N GLY A 200 -4.16 0.07 12.90
CA GLY A 200 -5.30 -0.80 12.56
C GLY A 200 -6.50 -0.61 13.48
N ILE A 201 -6.28 -0.52 14.79
CA ILE A 201 -7.33 -0.24 15.77
C ILE A 201 -7.94 1.15 15.52
N LEU A 202 -7.11 2.15 15.30
CA LEU A 202 -7.56 3.51 14.97
C LEU A 202 -8.39 3.52 13.68
N PHE A 203 -7.94 2.82 12.65
CA PHE A 203 -8.72 2.68 11.41
C PHE A 203 -10.13 2.15 11.67
N VAL A 204 -10.28 1.08 12.46
CA VAL A 204 -11.59 0.49 12.80
C VAL A 204 -12.46 1.49 13.55
N ILE A 205 -11.89 2.22 14.52
CA ILE A 205 -12.64 3.20 15.33
C ILE A 205 -13.13 4.35 14.44
N PHE A 206 -12.25 4.94 13.64
CA PHE A 206 -12.61 6.08 12.76
C PHE A 206 -13.55 5.67 11.64
N TYR A 207 -13.36 4.49 11.07
CA TYR A 207 -14.25 3.94 10.04
C TYR A 207 -15.67 3.74 10.57
N LYS A 208 -15.81 3.15 11.78
CA LYS A 208 -17.13 3.00 12.44
C LYS A 208 -17.81 4.34 12.72
N ARG A 209 -17.06 5.33 13.21
CA ARG A 209 -17.60 6.67 13.45
C ARG A 209 -18.07 7.34 12.17
N HIS A 210 -17.30 7.19 11.08
CA HIS A 210 -17.63 7.79 9.80
C HIS A 210 -18.88 7.21 9.16
N ILE A 211 -19.09 5.87 9.28
CA ILE A 211 -20.32 5.21 8.79
C ILE A 211 -21.55 5.57 9.63
N LYS A 212 -21.38 5.76 10.94
CA LYS A 212 -22.51 6.07 11.84
C LYS A 212 -23.02 7.50 11.68
N ASN A 213 -22.19 8.41 11.18
CA ASN A 213 -22.48 9.85 11.05
C ASN A 213 -22.86 10.28 9.62
N ASN A 214 -22.94 9.35 8.66
CA ASN A 214 -23.41 9.54 7.29
C ASN A 214 -24.57 8.58 6.98
#